data_0abe2e81b156a624c18ab10fbce28832
#
_entry.id   0abe2e81b156a624c18ab10fbce28832
#
_cell.length_a   1.000
_cell.length_b   1.000
_cell.length_c   1.000
_cell.angle_alpha   90.00
_cell.angle_beta   90.00
_cell.angle_gamma   90.00
#
_symmetry.space_group_name_H-M   'P 1'
#
loop_
_entity.id
_entity.type
_entity.pdbx_description
1 polymer ?
#
loop_
_entity_poly.entity_id
_entity_poly.type
_entity_poly.pdbx_seq_one_letter_code
_entity_poly.pdbx_strand_id
1 'polypeptide(L)'
;MIKSWGAPGAGEGEFNIVHNIATDKDGYLYVCDRENHRIQVFNRNGDFETLWANVHRPCAIFIDHNELIYVAELGFGTLISKSVPNIGPRVSVLNKQGQVLQRIGDLGYGLEPGQFIAPHGLCLDSDCNIYVAEVARTAMSHHGTPPNDVRSFQKLQKV
;
A
#
# COMPACT_ATOMS: atom_id res chain seq x y z
N MET A 1 -19.53 9.52 19.75
CA MET A 1 -18.17 9.83 19.24
C MET A 1 -17.23 9.84 20.42
N ILE A 2 -16.13 9.15 20.34
CA ILE A 2 -15.14 9.08 21.43
C ILE A 2 -14.01 10.06 21.19
N LYS A 3 -13.37 10.00 20.01
CA LYS A 3 -12.25 10.85 19.61
C LYS A 3 -12.26 11.06 18.09
N SER A 4 -11.83 12.22 17.65
CA SER A 4 -11.61 12.52 16.24
C SER A 4 -10.34 13.37 16.14
N TRP A 5 -9.49 13.07 15.18
CA TRP A 5 -8.26 13.79 14.93
C TRP A 5 -7.87 13.75 13.45
N GLY A 6 -6.84 14.50 13.10
CA GLY A 6 -6.34 14.64 11.75
C GLY A 6 -6.81 15.95 11.10
N ALA A 7 -5.89 16.56 10.38
CA ALA A 7 -6.12 17.74 9.56
C ALA A 7 -5.47 17.54 8.18
N PRO A 8 -5.87 18.28 7.16
CA PRO A 8 -5.14 18.29 5.89
C PRO A 8 -3.71 18.83 6.07
N GLY A 9 -2.72 18.11 5.55
CA GLY A 9 -1.33 18.55 5.61
C GLY A 9 -0.32 17.40 5.54
N ALA A 10 0.94 17.69 5.88
CA ALA A 10 2.06 16.76 5.83
C ALA A 10 2.80 16.61 7.17
N GLY A 11 2.37 17.30 8.22
CA GLY A 11 2.90 17.16 9.58
C GLY A 11 2.45 15.85 10.26
N GLU A 12 2.89 15.65 11.51
CA GLU A 12 2.46 14.54 12.35
C GLU A 12 0.96 14.65 12.65
N GLY A 13 0.20 13.59 12.41
CA GLY A 13 -1.26 13.61 12.54
C GLY A 13 -2.01 14.42 11.47
N GLU A 14 -1.31 14.99 10.51
CA GLU A 14 -1.91 15.57 9.30
C GLU A 14 -1.89 14.55 8.16
N PHE A 15 -2.81 14.68 7.21
CA PHE A 15 -3.02 13.68 6.15
C PHE A 15 -3.26 14.32 4.79
N ASN A 16 -2.82 13.59 3.76
CA ASN A 16 -3.17 13.87 2.37
C ASN A 16 -3.71 12.60 1.72
N ILE A 17 -5.04 12.47 1.71
CA ILE A 17 -5.79 11.30 1.27
C ILE A 17 -5.45 10.06 2.10
N VAL A 18 -6.02 9.97 3.31
CA VAL A 18 -6.08 8.72 4.07
C VAL A 18 -6.79 7.66 3.24
N HIS A 19 -6.11 6.54 2.98
CA HIS A 19 -6.61 5.57 2.01
C HIS A 19 -7.02 4.24 2.63
N ASN A 20 -6.26 3.74 3.58
CA ASN A 20 -6.56 2.51 4.30
C ASN A 20 -5.99 2.57 5.71
N ILE A 21 -6.53 1.74 6.59
CA ILE A 21 -6.12 1.63 7.99
C ILE A 21 -6.10 0.16 8.42
N ALA A 22 -5.19 -0.18 9.34
CA ALA A 22 -5.18 -1.48 10.03
C ALA A 22 -4.79 -1.29 11.49
N THR A 23 -5.18 -2.24 12.32
CA THR A 23 -4.74 -2.31 13.73
C THR A 23 -4.03 -3.61 13.99
N ASP A 24 -2.98 -3.58 14.81
CA ASP A 24 -2.34 -4.79 15.31
C ASP A 24 -3.00 -5.27 16.62
N LYS A 25 -2.54 -6.43 17.14
CA LYS A 25 -3.04 -7.03 18.39
C LYS A 25 -2.79 -6.17 19.63
N ASP A 26 -1.78 -5.30 19.58
CA ASP A 26 -1.42 -4.41 20.70
C ASP A 26 -2.26 -3.11 20.67
N GLY A 27 -3.06 -2.92 19.60
CA GLY A 27 -3.96 -1.79 19.42
C GLY A 27 -3.29 -0.57 18.78
N TYR A 28 -2.12 -0.72 18.19
CA TYR A 28 -1.54 0.32 17.32
C TYR A 28 -2.33 0.44 16.04
N LEU A 29 -2.50 1.66 15.57
CA LEU A 29 -3.20 2.01 14.36
C LEU A 29 -2.20 2.43 13.29
N TYR A 30 -2.25 1.79 12.15
CA TYR A 30 -1.43 2.07 10.98
C TYR A 30 -2.29 2.72 9.90
N VAL A 31 -1.90 3.92 9.45
CA VAL A 31 -2.69 4.74 8.53
C VAL A 31 -1.91 4.98 7.25
N CYS A 32 -2.45 4.50 6.13
CA CYS A 32 -1.92 4.80 4.80
C CYS A 32 -2.22 6.25 4.42
N ASP A 33 -1.24 7.12 4.57
CA ASP A 33 -1.29 8.53 4.18
C ASP A 33 -0.74 8.66 2.75
N ARG A 34 -1.62 8.32 1.78
CA ARG A 34 -1.25 7.94 0.42
C ARG A 34 -0.44 9.00 -0.32
N GLU A 35 -0.95 10.22 -0.40
CA GLU A 35 -0.29 11.27 -1.20
C GLU A 35 0.85 11.96 -0.43
N ASN A 36 1.03 11.65 0.85
CA ASN A 36 2.24 11.97 1.60
C ASN A 36 3.29 10.85 1.54
N HIS A 37 3.03 9.77 0.79
CA HIS A 37 3.96 8.65 0.58
C HIS A 37 4.48 8.03 1.87
N ARG A 38 3.59 7.82 2.86
CA ARG A 38 3.98 7.32 4.18
C ARG A 38 2.87 6.50 4.83
N ILE A 39 3.27 5.74 5.84
CA ILE A 39 2.36 5.19 6.84
C ILE A 39 2.62 5.93 8.13
N GLN A 40 1.59 6.45 8.78
CA GLN A 40 1.67 6.98 10.14
C GLN A 40 1.17 5.93 11.13
N VAL A 41 1.87 5.81 12.26
CA VAL A 41 1.54 4.86 13.32
C VAL A 41 1.10 5.64 14.55
N PHE A 42 -0.03 5.24 15.13
CA PHE A 42 -0.60 5.82 16.33
C PHE A 42 -0.81 4.74 17.38
N ASN A 43 -0.70 5.10 18.65
CA ASN A 43 -1.04 4.19 19.74
C ASN A 43 -2.57 4.06 19.89
N ARG A 44 -3.01 3.16 20.78
CA ARG A 44 -4.44 2.92 21.06
C ARG A 44 -5.23 4.15 21.51
N ASN A 45 -4.55 5.18 22.00
CA ASN A 45 -5.17 6.44 22.40
C ASN A 45 -5.28 7.43 21.23
N GLY A 46 -4.69 7.10 20.06
CA GLY A 46 -4.61 7.94 18.88
C GLY A 46 -3.52 9.01 18.97
N ASP A 47 -2.50 8.81 19.82
CA ASP A 47 -1.34 9.67 19.86
C ASP A 47 -0.32 9.19 18.84
N PHE A 48 0.34 10.12 18.15
CA PHE A 48 1.35 9.81 17.13
C PHE A 48 2.57 9.15 17.76
N GLU A 49 3.06 8.08 17.14
CA GLU A 49 4.24 7.32 17.59
C GLU A 49 5.40 7.44 16.61
N THR A 50 5.15 7.20 15.34
CA THR A 50 6.18 7.21 14.29
C THR A 50 5.57 7.27 12.91
N LEU A 51 6.43 7.41 11.89
CA LEU A 51 6.05 7.29 10.49
C LEU A 51 7.07 6.46 9.70
N TRP A 52 6.60 5.84 8.62
CA TRP A 52 7.44 5.09 7.68
C TRP A 52 7.34 5.71 6.29
N ALA A 53 8.44 6.28 5.82
CA ALA A 53 8.53 6.97 4.52
C ALA A 53 9.18 6.12 3.41
N ASN A 54 9.40 4.82 3.67
CA ASN A 54 10.00 3.89 2.71
C ASN A 54 8.96 3.12 1.88
N VAL A 55 7.76 3.65 1.79
CA VAL A 55 6.64 3.20 0.94
C VAL A 55 6.23 4.31 -0.01
N HIS A 56 5.67 3.95 -1.17
CA HIS A 56 5.28 4.94 -2.17
C HIS A 56 3.79 4.81 -2.52
N ARG A 57 3.01 5.84 -2.19
CA ARG A 57 1.55 5.90 -2.38
C ARG A 57 0.84 4.64 -1.84
N PRO A 58 0.95 4.35 -0.52
CA PRO A 58 0.33 3.17 0.07
C PRO A 58 -1.20 3.26 -0.05
N CYS A 59 -1.83 2.26 -0.70
CA CYS A 59 -3.27 2.19 -0.92
C CYS A 59 -3.96 1.20 -0.01
N ALA A 60 -3.32 0.08 0.31
CA ALA A 60 -3.88 -0.91 1.23
C ALA A 60 -2.83 -1.39 2.20
N ILE A 61 -3.28 -1.78 3.37
CA ILE A 61 -2.46 -2.35 4.44
C ILE A 61 -3.20 -3.53 5.06
N PHE A 62 -2.49 -4.63 5.30
CA PHE A 62 -2.99 -5.82 5.97
C PHE A 62 -1.92 -6.31 6.95
N ILE A 63 -2.34 -6.75 8.13
CA ILE A 63 -1.45 -7.31 9.16
C ILE A 63 -1.84 -8.78 9.34
N ASP A 64 -0.88 -9.68 9.15
CA ASP A 64 -1.10 -11.10 9.31
C ASP A 64 -1.00 -11.54 10.79
N HIS A 65 -1.28 -12.81 11.04
CA HIS A 65 -1.23 -13.39 12.39
C HIS A 65 0.19 -13.42 13.01
N ASN A 66 1.24 -13.31 12.19
CA ASN A 66 2.64 -13.18 12.62
C ASN A 66 3.04 -11.71 12.79
N GLU A 67 2.11 -10.77 12.63
CA GLU A 67 2.33 -9.33 12.69
C GLU A 67 3.26 -8.78 11.60
N LEU A 68 3.36 -9.51 10.48
CA LEU A 68 3.94 -8.97 9.26
C LEU A 68 2.92 -8.02 8.59
N ILE A 69 3.43 -6.91 8.10
CA ILE A 69 2.62 -5.83 7.56
C ILE A 69 2.80 -5.79 6.04
N TYR A 70 1.73 -6.04 5.33
CA TYR A 70 1.69 -6.06 3.86
C TYR A 70 1.09 -4.75 3.37
N VAL A 71 1.77 -4.09 2.46
CA VAL A 71 1.37 -2.78 1.92
C VAL A 71 1.30 -2.85 0.40
N ALA A 72 0.12 -2.56 -0.14
CA ALA A 72 -0.04 -2.35 -1.57
C ALA A 72 0.35 -0.91 -1.92
N GLU A 73 1.41 -0.76 -2.72
CA GLU A 73 1.92 0.52 -3.17
C GLU A 73 1.45 0.78 -4.61
N LEU A 74 0.70 1.87 -4.80
CA LEU A 74 0.12 2.24 -6.10
C LEU A 74 1.19 2.54 -7.17
N GLY A 75 2.37 2.94 -6.72
CA GLY A 75 3.45 3.30 -7.62
C GLY A 75 3.33 4.73 -8.18
N PHE A 76 3.85 4.94 -9.38
CA PHE A 76 3.91 6.26 -9.99
C PHE A 76 2.52 6.83 -10.31
N GLY A 77 2.40 8.15 -10.19
CA GLY A 77 1.15 8.87 -10.50
C GLY A 77 1.09 9.39 -11.93
N THR A 78 2.24 9.52 -12.59
CA THR A 78 2.37 10.04 -13.96
C THR A 78 3.38 9.22 -14.75
N LEU A 79 3.27 9.19 -16.08
CA LEU A 79 4.22 8.48 -16.95
C LEU A 79 5.67 8.96 -16.83
N ILE A 80 5.89 10.22 -16.48
CA ILE A 80 7.22 10.78 -16.27
C ILE A 80 7.93 10.04 -15.14
N SER A 81 7.19 9.63 -14.10
CA SER A 81 7.74 8.92 -12.94
C SER A 81 7.91 7.41 -13.17
N LYS A 82 7.46 6.86 -14.31
CA LYS A 82 7.49 5.41 -14.59
C LYS A 82 8.88 4.80 -14.55
N SER A 83 9.90 5.57 -14.94
CA SER A 83 11.31 5.14 -14.95
C SER A 83 12.07 5.48 -13.67
N VAL A 84 11.42 6.11 -12.69
CA VAL A 84 12.04 6.38 -11.39
C VAL A 84 12.16 5.08 -10.63
N PRO A 85 13.36 4.69 -10.17
CA PRO A 85 13.53 3.43 -9.45
C PRO A 85 12.87 3.48 -8.07
N ASN A 86 12.46 2.31 -7.58
CA ASN A 86 11.94 2.09 -6.23
C ASN A 86 10.60 2.76 -5.86
N ILE A 87 9.79 3.18 -6.83
CA ILE A 87 8.48 3.75 -6.52
C ILE A 87 7.30 2.81 -6.80
N GLY A 88 7.56 1.58 -7.19
CA GLY A 88 6.52 0.58 -7.52
C GLY A 88 5.94 0.77 -8.92
N PRO A 89 4.80 0.17 -9.24
CA PRO A 89 3.83 -0.49 -8.33
C PRO A 89 4.33 -1.82 -7.75
N ARG A 90 3.95 -2.12 -6.51
CA ARG A 90 4.42 -3.34 -5.81
C ARG A 90 3.63 -3.64 -4.55
N VAL A 91 3.91 -4.80 -3.93
CA VAL A 91 3.54 -5.11 -2.55
C VAL A 91 4.83 -5.14 -1.72
N SER A 92 4.87 -4.38 -0.63
CA SER A 92 5.96 -4.42 0.35
C SER A 92 5.53 -5.17 1.60
N VAL A 93 6.42 -6.01 2.13
CA VAL A 93 6.26 -6.70 3.41
C VAL A 93 7.21 -6.05 4.41
N LEU A 94 6.66 -5.58 5.53
CA LEU A 94 7.39 -4.86 6.56
C LEU A 94 7.20 -5.54 7.93
N ASN A 95 8.15 -5.30 8.82
CA ASN A 95 7.97 -5.61 10.25
C ASN A 95 7.34 -4.42 11.00
N LYS A 96 7.05 -4.61 12.29
CA LYS A 96 6.46 -3.56 13.17
C LYS A 96 7.34 -2.33 13.36
N GLN A 97 8.61 -2.39 13.02
CA GLN A 97 9.55 -1.28 13.06
C GLN A 97 9.59 -0.51 11.72
N GLY A 98 8.76 -0.91 10.74
CA GLY A 98 8.72 -0.30 9.42
C GLY A 98 9.90 -0.68 8.53
N GLN A 99 10.68 -1.69 8.89
CA GLN A 99 11.76 -2.19 8.06
C GLN A 99 11.16 -3.07 6.95
N VAL A 100 11.54 -2.80 5.70
CA VAL A 100 11.14 -3.61 4.55
C VAL A 100 11.90 -4.93 4.59
N LEU A 101 11.15 -6.02 4.66
CA LEU A 101 11.68 -7.39 4.64
C LEU A 101 11.70 -7.95 3.22
N GLN A 102 10.67 -7.60 2.42
CA GLN A 102 10.54 -8.07 1.04
C GLN A 102 9.75 -7.07 0.20
N ARG A 103 10.04 -7.03 -1.09
CA ARG A 103 9.23 -6.37 -2.12
C ARG A 103 8.85 -7.36 -3.20
N ILE A 104 7.59 -7.36 -3.58
CA ILE A 104 6.99 -8.23 -4.59
C ILE A 104 6.47 -7.33 -5.70
N GLY A 105 6.82 -7.63 -6.95
CA GLY A 105 6.45 -6.81 -8.10
C GLY A 105 7.58 -5.87 -8.57
N ASP A 106 8.82 -6.06 -8.09
CA ASP A 106 10.00 -5.31 -8.58
C ASP A 106 10.33 -5.59 -10.06
N LEU A 107 9.57 -6.49 -10.71
CA LEU A 107 9.64 -6.74 -12.15
C LEU A 107 9.09 -5.56 -12.99
N GLY A 108 8.64 -4.51 -12.32
CA GLY A 108 8.17 -3.29 -12.93
C GLY A 108 6.67 -3.28 -13.27
N TYR A 109 6.25 -2.21 -13.91
CA TYR A 109 4.89 -1.99 -14.37
C TYR A 109 4.55 -2.90 -15.55
N GLY A 110 3.48 -3.66 -15.44
CA GLY A 110 3.06 -4.55 -16.52
C GLY A 110 1.92 -5.51 -16.15
N LEU A 111 1.54 -6.34 -17.11
CA LEU A 111 0.44 -7.31 -17.00
C LEU A 111 0.94 -8.75 -16.86
N GLU A 112 2.24 -9.00 -16.90
CA GLU A 112 2.79 -10.32 -16.69
C GLU A 112 2.57 -10.80 -15.25
N PRO A 113 2.56 -12.10 -14.97
CA PRO A 113 2.46 -12.63 -13.63
C PRO A 113 3.54 -12.02 -12.71
N GLY A 114 3.12 -11.51 -11.54
CA GLY A 114 4.02 -10.85 -10.59
C GLY A 114 4.36 -9.39 -10.90
N GLN A 115 3.97 -8.87 -12.07
CA GLN A 115 3.96 -7.44 -12.33
C GLN A 115 2.65 -6.81 -11.86
N PHE A 116 2.66 -5.53 -11.62
CA PHE A 116 1.48 -4.75 -11.24
C PHE A 116 1.32 -3.51 -12.10
N ILE A 117 0.08 -3.04 -12.18
CA ILE A 117 -0.29 -1.76 -12.76
C ILE A 117 -0.56 -0.74 -11.65
N ALA A 118 -1.45 -1.08 -10.72
CA ALA A 118 -1.90 -0.19 -9.67
C ALA A 118 -2.50 -0.98 -8.49
N PRO A 119 -1.69 -1.63 -7.64
CA PRO A 119 -2.15 -2.32 -6.44
C PRO A 119 -2.94 -1.38 -5.54
N HIS A 120 -4.17 -1.78 -5.18
CA HIS A 120 -5.09 -0.88 -4.49
C HIS A 120 -5.76 -1.52 -3.28
N GLY A 121 -6.03 -2.81 -3.34
CA GLY A 121 -6.52 -3.61 -2.22
C GLY A 121 -5.69 -4.88 -2.07
N LEU A 122 -5.52 -5.37 -0.86
CA LEU A 122 -4.88 -6.66 -0.61
C LEU A 122 -5.46 -7.35 0.63
N CYS A 123 -5.40 -8.67 0.62
CA CYS A 123 -5.64 -9.52 1.78
C CYS A 123 -4.84 -10.81 1.66
N LEU A 124 -4.75 -11.56 2.75
CA LEU A 124 -4.14 -12.89 2.78
C LEU A 124 -5.18 -13.92 3.17
N ASP A 125 -5.01 -15.16 2.65
CA ASP A 125 -5.73 -16.33 3.16
C ASP A 125 -4.96 -17.01 4.31
N SER A 126 -5.55 -18.09 4.85
CA SER A 126 -4.94 -18.87 5.96
C SER A 126 -3.61 -19.53 5.58
N ASP A 127 -3.36 -19.74 4.31
CA ASP A 127 -2.12 -20.32 3.78
C ASP A 127 -1.06 -19.26 3.46
N CYS A 128 -1.34 -17.99 3.82
CA CYS A 128 -0.49 -16.82 3.54
C CYS A 128 -0.33 -16.53 2.02
N ASN A 129 -1.27 -16.97 1.19
CA ASN A 129 -1.31 -16.49 -0.19
C ASN A 129 -1.82 -15.06 -0.20
N ILE A 130 -1.18 -14.21 -1.01
CA ILE A 130 -1.53 -12.78 -1.11
C ILE A 130 -2.50 -12.60 -2.28
N TYR A 131 -3.63 -11.97 -2.03
CA TYR A 131 -4.57 -11.53 -3.06
C TYR A 131 -4.46 -10.03 -3.23
N VAL A 132 -4.25 -9.59 -4.48
CA VAL A 132 -4.08 -8.18 -4.82
C VAL A 132 -5.17 -7.77 -5.81
N ALA A 133 -5.94 -6.76 -5.44
CA ALA A 133 -6.89 -6.09 -6.31
C ALA A 133 -6.27 -4.79 -6.84
N GLU A 134 -6.40 -4.56 -8.15
CA GLU A 134 -5.80 -3.43 -8.83
C GLU A 134 -6.85 -2.53 -9.46
N VAL A 135 -6.62 -1.21 -9.44
CA VAL A 135 -7.37 -0.24 -10.25
C VAL A 135 -6.72 -0.09 -11.64
N ALA A 136 -6.32 -1.21 -12.22
CA ALA A 136 -5.49 -1.26 -13.41
C ALA A 136 -6.11 -0.52 -14.60
N ARG A 137 -7.39 -0.77 -14.90
CA ARG A 137 -8.08 -0.09 -16.02
C ARG A 137 -8.11 1.42 -15.82
N THR A 138 -8.44 1.89 -14.63
CA THR A 138 -8.47 3.33 -14.32
C THR A 138 -7.08 3.93 -14.43
N ALA A 139 -6.07 3.30 -13.85
CA ALA A 139 -4.69 3.78 -13.93
C ALA A 139 -4.19 3.87 -15.38
N MET A 140 -4.47 2.85 -16.19
CA MET A 140 -4.08 2.86 -17.60
C MET A 140 -4.84 3.90 -18.42
N SER A 141 -6.13 4.18 -18.09
CA SER A 141 -6.93 5.17 -18.82
C SER A 141 -6.42 6.60 -18.70
N HIS A 142 -5.64 6.90 -17.66
CA HIS A 142 -4.95 8.20 -17.54
C HIS A 142 -3.83 8.40 -18.58
N HIS A 143 -3.45 7.32 -19.27
CA HIS A 143 -2.31 7.30 -20.18
C HIS A 143 -2.66 6.82 -21.59
N GLY A 144 -3.95 6.65 -21.88
CA GLY A 144 -4.44 6.19 -23.17
C GLY A 144 -5.65 5.26 -23.03
N THR A 145 -6.04 4.62 -24.13
CA THR A 145 -7.13 3.64 -24.12
C THR A 145 -6.63 2.30 -23.57
N PRO A 146 -7.09 1.84 -22.40
CA PRO A 146 -6.68 0.55 -21.86
C PRO A 146 -7.24 -0.60 -22.71
N PRO A 147 -6.54 -1.75 -22.79
CA PRO A 147 -7.09 -2.98 -23.35
C PRO A 147 -8.40 -3.38 -22.66
N ASN A 148 -9.27 -4.11 -23.39
CA ASN A 148 -10.57 -4.55 -22.83
C ASN A 148 -10.42 -5.61 -21.74
N ASP A 149 -9.35 -6.38 -21.76
CA ASP A 149 -9.04 -7.54 -20.93
C ASP A 149 -7.97 -7.24 -19.86
N VAL A 150 -7.87 -5.99 -19.41
CA VAL A 150 -6.91 -5.61 -18.35
C VAL A 150 -7.17 -6.41 -17.08
N ARG A 151 -6.17 -7.19 -16.68
CA ARG A 151 -6.21 -7.91 -15.41
C ARG A 151 -6.26 -6.91 -14.25
N SER A 152 -7.18 -7.14 -13.31
CA SER A 152 -7.36 -6.30 -12.12
C SER A 152 -7.30 -7.10 -10.81
N PHE A 153 -6.95 -8.39 -10.88
CA PHE A 153 -6.88 -9.26 -9.72
C PHE A 153 -5.81 -10.33 -9.87
N GLN A 154 -5.00 -10.56 -8.83
CA GLN A 154 -3.98 -11.60 -8.80
C GLN A 154 -3.98 -12.33 -7.46
N LYS A 155 -3.68 -13.63 -7.50
CA LYS A 155 -3.24 -14.42 -6.36
C LYS A 155 -1.75 -14.69 -6.50
N LEU A 156 -0.98 -14.35 -5.48
CA LEU A 156 0.43 -14.70 -5.35
C LEU A 156 0.52 -15.83 -4.32
N GLN A 157 0.92 -16.99 -4.78
CA GLN A 157 1.02 -18.17 -3.94
C GLN A 157 2.38 -18.19 -3.23
N LYS A 158 2.35 -18.49 -1.93
CA LYS A 158 3.57 -18.76 -1.16
C LYS A 158 4.15 -20.08 -1.65
N VAL A 159 5.42 -20.06 -2.03
CA VAL A 159 6.21 -21.25 -2.44
C VAL A 159 7.04 -21.73 -1.28
#